data_79d8bf806f2dc4c3c5d6352bf0372bcd
#
_entry.id   79d8bf806f2dc4c3c5d6352bf0372bcd
#
_cell.length_a   1.000
_cell.length_b   1.000
_cell.length_c   1.000
_cell.angle_alpha   90.00
_cell.angle_beta   90.00
_cell.angle_gamma   90.00
#
_symmetry.space_group_name_H-M   'P 1'
#
loop_
_entity.id
_entity.type
_entity.pdbx_description
1 polymer ?
#
loop_
_entity_poly.entity_id
_entity_poly.type
_entity_poly.pdbx_seq_one_letter_code
_entity_poly.pdbx_strand_id
1 'polypeptide(L)'
;MNRKQFLWLMLAVVVLGGIGLGMFWRDLTAYKDSGAKIGAPLLTNIKVSDVAKLRIKDSQNEVTLILKDQVWRVEQRGGYPADFAEISGLILKLLDVKVTHSEMVGVSFHPRLNLVAPGGDVKEGLGTLVELSDPNGKPLVSMVLGKVAMKKDPMNPLPNAKDGVPAGRHILVAGQGEKVVVVTDPLEKAIPRPGAWVAKDFFKADRIKTIQVAGVGDVAWAITRDEEWGQWKFASGGGRLHPNAGAAVNKAFELAFSDVIVDDKALIGKPLLLTVDTFDQLNYKIKLTPQDSGDYALQYQVSGTPSKTRKPEPNEKAEDSAKRDKEYAEMLQRLEARVMLEQARSQWAYLVPSNSLSTFLMPRSQMLIPANARP
;
A
#
# COMPACT_ATOMS: atom_id res chain seq x y z
N MET A 1 -28.06 -73.38 23.24
CA MET A 1 -27.33 -72.27 23.84
C MET A 1 -27.61 -72.22 25.33
N ASN A 2 -26.58 -72.39 26.20
CA ASN A 2 -26.75 -72.47 27.63
C ASN A 2 -27.12 -71.08 28.19
N ARG A 3 -28.07 -71.02 29.16
CA ARG A 3 -28.58 -69.78 29.76
C ARG A 3 -27.45 -68.80 30.23
N LYS A 4 -26.33 -69.36 30.66
CA LYS A 4 -25.13 -68.60 31.04
C LYS A 4 -24.43 -67.95 29.84
N GLN A 5 -24.35 -68.64 28.70
CA GLN A 5 -23.74 -68.12 27.48
C GLN A 5 -24.56 -66.95 26.87
N PHE A 6 -25.91 -67.09 26.96
CA PHE A 6 -26.81 -66.03 26.54
C PHE A 6 -26.67 -64.75 27.40
N LEU A 7 -26.54 -64.90 28.73
CA LEU A 7 -26.31 -63.78 29.64
C LEU A 7 -24.96 -63.07 29.38
N TRP A 8 -23.87 -63.80 29.10
CA TRP A 8 -22.58 -63.25 28.77
C TRP A 8 -22.61 -62.48 27.42
N LEU A 9 -23.32 -62.98 26.42
CA LEU A 9 -23.49 -62.35 25.14
C LEU A 9 -24.33 -61.07 25.25
N MET A 10 -25.38 -61.06 26.03
CA MET A 10 -26.17 -59.85 26.33
C MET A 10 -25.34 -58.80 27.06
N LEU A 11 -24.53 -59.22 28.04
CA LEU A 11 -23.62 -58.29 28.73
C LEU A 11 -22.60 -57.69 27.80
N ALA A 12 -22.01 -58.47 26.88
CA ALA A 12 -21.06 -58.01 25.91
C ALA A 12 -21.69 -56.95 24.93
N VAL A 13 -22.93 -57.21 24.49
CA VAL A 13 -23.69 -56.27 23.61
C VAL A 13 -23.99 -54.96 24.35
N VAL A 14 -24.38 -55.03 25.63
CA VAL A 14 -24.65 -53.84 26.45
C VAL A 14 -23.37 -53.03 26.69
N VAL A 15 -22.23 -53.66 26.95
CA VAL A 15 -20.95 -53.01 27.18
C VAL A 15 -20.44 -52.40 25.89
N LEU A 16 -20.43 -53.11 24.75
CA LEU A 16 -20.01 -52.58 23.46
C LEU A 16 -20.94 -51.48 22.95
N GLY A 17 -22.26 -51.65 23.13
CA GLY A 17 -23.24 -50.62 22.82
C GLY A 17 -23.09 -49.38 23.68
N GLY A 18 -22.80 -49.51 24.96
CA GLY A 18 -22.53 -48.42 25.89
C GLY A 18 -21.26 -47.66 25.54
N ILE A 19 -20.18 -48.35 25.17
CA ILE A 19 -18.93 -47.74 24.69
C ILE A 19 -19.16 -47.01 23.36
N GLY A 20 -19.88 -47.65 22.42
CA GLY A 20 -20.21 -47.01 21.12
C GLY A 20 -21.10 -45.80 21.29
N LEU A 21 -22.11 -45.83 22.17
CA LEU A 21 -22.95 -44.68 22.49
C LEU A 21 -22.15 -43.58 23.20
N GLY A 22 -21.25 -43.92 24.10
CA GLY A 22 -20.37 -42.97 24.79
C GLY A 22 -19.40 -42.27 23.84
N MET A 23 -18.82 -43.02 22.89
CA MET A 23 -17.98 -42.43 21.83
C MET A 23 -18.80 -41.51 20.90
N PHE A 24 -19.99 -41.97 20.49
CA PHE A 24 -20.90 -41.18 19.65
C PHE A 24 -21.38 -39.89 20.34
N TRP A 25 -21.69 -39.96 21.63
CA TRP A 25 -22.04 -38.75 22.41
C TRP A 25 -20.84 -37.82 22.62
N ARG A 26 -19.64 -38.36 22.81
CA ARG A 26 -18.42 -37.56 22.89
C ARG A 26 -18.13 -36.86 21.59
N ASP A 27 -18.32 -37.53 20.44
CA ASP A 27 -18.15 -36.90 19.12
C ASP A 27 -19.25 -35.89 18.83
N LEU A 28 -20.50 -36.13 19.23
CA LEU A 28 -21.59 -35.15 19.12
C LEU A 28 -21.39 -33.91 20.02
N THR A 29 -20.84 -34.09 21.23
CA THR A 29 -20.50 -32.95 22.10
C THR A 29 -19.26 -32.22 21.63
N ALA A 30 -18.23 -32.92 21.12
CA ALA A 30 -17.09 -32.29 20.47
C ALA A 30 -17.51 -31.49 19.21
N TYR A 31 -18.51 -31.98 18.47
CA TYR A 31 -19.08 -31.25 17.33
C TYR A 31 -19.92 -30.04 17.77
N LYS A 32 -20.55 -30.08 18.95
CA LYS A 32 -21.28 -28.91 19.51
C LYS A 32 -20.38 -27.87 20.12
N ASP A 33 -19.18 -28.22 20.59
CA ASP A 33 -18.19 -27.29 21.17
C ASP A 33 -17.22 -26.69 20.15
N SER A 34 -17.33 -26.99 18.85
CA SER A 34 -16.60 -26.33 17.79
C SER A 34 -17.13 -24.88 17.55
N GLY A 35 -17.12 -24.12 18.59
CA GLY A 35 -17.71 -22.82 18.92
C GLY A 35 -17.40 -21.61 18.07
N ALA A 36 -17.15 -21.70 16.77
CA ALA A 36 -17.37 -20.58 15.88
C ALA A 36 -18.78 -20.70 15.31
N LYS A 37 -19.71 -19.93 15.84
CA LYS A 37 -21.05 -19.86 15.27
C LYS A 37 -20.96 -19.33 13.84
N ILE A 38 -21.43 -20.12 12.88
CA ILE A 38 -21.58 -19.67 11.48
C ILE A 38 -22.33 -18.33 11.48
N GLY A 39 -21.83 -17.33 10.76
CA GLY A 39 -22.37 -15.98 10.73
C GLY A 39 -21.85 -15.04 11.83
N ALA A 40 -21.11 -15.57 12.83
CA ALA A 40 -20.48 -14.71 13.85
C ALA A 40 -19.20 -14.06 13.30
N PRO A 41 -18.82 -12.87 13.82
CA PRO A 41 -17.52 -12.27 13.53
C PRO A 41 -16.37 -13.21 13.91
N LEU A 42 -15.30 -13.20 13.12
CA LEU A 42 -14.09 -13.99 13.40
C LEU A 42 -13.42 -13.53 14.70
N LEU A 43 -13.34 -12.22 14.87
CA LEU A 43 -12.71 -11.58 16.02
C LEU A 43 -13.77 -10.91 16.88
N THR A 44 -13.74 -11.19 18.17
CA THR A 44 -14.61 -10.58 19.18
C THR A 44 -13.75 -9.85 20.20
N ASN A 45 -14.28 -8.77 20.80
CA ASN A 45 -13.65 -8.03 21.89
C ASN A 45 -12.36 -7.23 21.50
N ILE A 46 -12.14 -6.94 20.22
CA ILE A 46 -11.07 -6.08 19.74
C ILE A 46 -11.72 -4.83 19.12
N LYS A 47 -11.29 -3.64 19.53
CA LYS A 47 -11.69 -2.37 18.92
C LYS A 47 -10.55 -1.85 18.05
N VAL A 48 -10.88 -1.13 16.98
CA VAL A 48 -9.87 -0.49 16.12
C VAL A 48 -8.91 0.39 16.92
N SER A 49 -9.44 1.09 17.95
CA SER A 49 -8.65 1.96 18.83
C SER A 49 -7.61 1.24 19.68
N ASP A 50 -7.77 -0.07 19.86
CA ASP A 50 -6.88 -0.86 20.70
C ASP A 50 -5.63 -1.31 19.92
N VAL A 51 -5.67 -1.19 18.58
CA VAL A 51 -4.60 -1.65 17.69
C VAL A 51 -3.58 -0.54 17.49
N ALA A 52 -2.34 -0.78 17.89
CA ALA A 52 -1.21 0.12 17.66
C ALA A 52 -0.08 -0.50 16.84
N LYS A 53 -0.14 -1.79 16.58
CA LYS A 53 0.82 -2.49 15.72
C LYS A 53 0.09 -3.52 14.87
N LEU A 54 0.42 -3.54 13.57
CA LEU A 54 -0.01 -4.53 12.60
C LEU A 54 1.23 -5.11 11.92
N ARG A 55 1.41 -6.41 12.01
CA ARG A 55 2.49 -7.14 11.34
C ARG A 55 1.90 -8.13 10.36
N ILE A 56 2.41 -8.12 9.13
CA ILE A 56 2.00 -9.07 8.08
C ILE A 56 3.27 -9.70 7.51
N LYS A 57 3.33 -11.02 7.48
CA LYS A 57 4.50 -11.77 7.03
C LYS A 57 4.11 -12.96 6.17
N ASP A 58 4.81 -13.17 5.06
CA ASP A 58 4.77 -14.41 4.29
C ASP A 58 6.15 -15.09 4.26
N SER A 59 6.38 -15.99 3.30
CA SER A 59 7.66 -16.69 3.16
C SER A 59 8.82 -15.80 2.69
N GLN A 60 8.54 -14.65 2.08
CA GLN A 60 9.53 -13.81 1.42
C GLN A 60 9.57 -12.38 1.96
N ASN A 61 8.43 -11.87 2.41
CA ASN A 61 8.26 -10.47 2.77
C ASN A 61 7.66 -10.33 4.16
N GLU A 62 7.96 -9.19 4.76
CA GLU A 62 7.41 -8.80 6.05
C GLU A 62 7.18 -7.28 6.07
N VAL A 63 6.04 -6.87 6.58
CA VAL A 63 5.75 -5.47 6.91
C VAL A 63 5.30 -5.37 8.36
N THR A 64 5.82 -4.37 9.05
CA THR A 64 5.41 -3.97 10.38
C THR A 64 4.98 -2.51 10.35
N LEU A 65 3.73 -2.27 10.71
CA LEU A 65 3.13 -0.96 10.80
C LEU A 65 2.95 -0.63 12.28
N ILE A 66 3.47 0.50 12.71
CA ILE A 66 3.44 0.94 14.12
C ILE A 66 2.80 2.32 14.23
N LEU A 67 1.95 2.51 15.22
CA LEU A 67 1.39 3.80 15.59
C LEU A 67 2.35 4.49 16.56
N LYS A 68 2.98 5.58 16.12
CA LYS A 68 3.88 6.40 16.93
C LYS A 68 3.53 7.88 16.74
N ASP A 69 3.39 8.61 17.86
CA ASP A 69 3.05 10.04 17.84
C ASP A 69 1.80 10.35 17.01
N GLN A 70 0.75 9.52 17.14
CA GLN A 70 -0.52 9.59 16.40
C GLN A 70 -0.37 9.38 14.88
N VAL A 71 0.78 8.92 14.39
CA VAL A 71 1.04 8.65 12.97
C VAL A 71 1.43 7.19 12.80
N TRP A 72 0.74 6.49 11.90
CA TRP A 72 1.15 5.16 11.48
C TRP A 72 2.41 5.23 10.62
N ARG A 73 3.36 4.34 10.89
CA ARG A 73 4.66 4.31 10.21
C ARG A 73 5.02 2.92 9.74
N VAL A 74 5.71 2.84 8.61
CA VAL A 74 6.24 1.59 8.04
C VAL A 74 7.66 1.39 8.58
N GLU A 75 7.85 0.39 9.45
CA GLU A 75 9.13 0.15 10.12
C GLU A 75 10.26 -0.15 9.13
N GLN A 76 10.00 -1.02 8.15
CA GLN A 76 10.97 -1.40 7.10
C GLN A 76 11.25 -0.27 6.09
N ARG A 77 10.63 0.88 6.23
CA ARG A 77 10.87 2.09 5.42
C ARG A 77 11.38 3.25 6.25
N GLY A 78 12.18 2.93 7.31
CA GLY A 78 12.79 3.95 8.16
C GLY A 78 11.76 4.82 8.89
N GLY A 79 10.60 4.27 9.21
CA GLY A 79 9.52 5.00 9.87
C GLY A 79 8.79 5.98 8.94
N TYR A 80 8.83 5.78 7.62
CA TYR A 80 8.03 6.57 6.68
C TYR A 80 6.55 6.49 7.03
N PRO A 81 5.79 7.58 6.90
CA PRO A 81 4.35 7.58 7.17
C PRO A 81 3.62 6.51 6.35
N ALA A 82 2.76 5.77 7.02
CA ALA A 82 1.92 4.76 6.37
C ALA A 82 0.58 5.34 5.92
N ASP A 83 -0.05 4.69 4.94
CA ASP A 83 -1.39 5.01 4.48
C ASP A 83 -2.43 4.54 5.52
N PHE A 84 -2.96 5.51 6.26
CA PHE A 84 -3.95 5.23 7.31
C PHE A 84 -5.25 4.63 6.75
N ALA A 85 -5.66 5.02 5.55
CA ALA A 85 -6.89 4.49 4.95
C ALA A 85 -6.77 3.00 4.62
N GLU A 86 -5.63 2.56 4.09
CA GLU A 86 -5.37 1.14 3.84
C GLU A 86 -5.26 0.34 5.14
N ILE A 87 -4.60 0.88 6.17
CA ILE A 87 -4.47 0.22 7.48
C ILE A 87 -5.84 0.07 8.15
N SER A 88 -6.57 1.17 8.28
CA SER A 88 -7.89 1.15 8.92
C SER A 88 -8.88 0.27 8.15
N GLY A 89 -8.81 0.30 6.81
CA GLY A 89 -9.61 -0.55 5.94
C GLY A 89 -9.36 -2.04 6.18
N LEU A 90 -8.09 -2.47 6.32
CA LEU A 90 -7.77 -3.86 6.64
C LEU A 90 -8.22 -4.24 8.05
N ILE A 91 -7.94 -3.40 9.06
CA ILE A 91 -8.33 -3.69 10.45
C ILE A 91 -9.85 -3.82 10.57
N LEU A 92 -10.61 -2.86 10.02
CA LEU A 92 -12.07 -2.92 10.01
C LEU A 92 -12.58 -4.19 9.32
N LYS A 93 -11.99 -4.55 8.18
CA LYS A 93 -12.35 -5.77 7.46
C LYS A 93 -12.07 -7.02 8.29
N LEU A 94 -10.93 -7.11 8.98
CA LEU A 94 -10.62 -8.22 9.89
C LEU A 94 -11.61 -8.34 11.06
N LEU A 95 -12.14 -7.22 11.55
CA LEU A 95 -13.13 -7.20 12.64
C LEU A 95 -14.56 -7.53 12.16
N ASP A 96 -14.90 -7.19 10.91
CA ASP A 96 -16.25 -7.42 10.34
C ASP A 96 -16.41 -8.79 9.65
N VAL A 97 -15.30 -9.42 9.27
CA VAL A 97 -15.34 -10.69 8.55
C VAL A 97 -16.01 -11.79 9.37
N LYS A 98 -16.94 -12.53 8.74
CA LYS A 98 -17.76 -13.55 9.39
C LYS A 98 -17.32 -14.95 9.02
N VAL A 99 -17.49 -15.87 9.97
CA VAL A 99 -17.23 -17.28 9.76
C VAL A 99 -18.35 -17.92 8.93
N THR A 100 -17.98 -18.52 7.80
CA THR A 100 -18.93 -19.28 6.93
C THR A 100 -18.87 -20.77 7.17
N HIS A 101 -17.71 -21.28 7.56
CA HIS A 101 -17.48 -22.68 7.85
C HIS A 101 -16.42 -22.83 8.94
N SER A 102 -16.51 -23.89 9.73
CA SER A 102 -15.53 -24.21 10.77
C SER A 102 -15.39 -25.73 10.89
N GLU A 103 -14.15 -26.20 10.91
CA GLU A 103 -13.83 -27.64 11.06
C GLU A 103 -12.55 -27.83 11.85
N MET A 104 -12.41 -29.00 12.46
CA MET A 104 -11.19 -29.46 13.11
C MET A 104 -10.29 -30.11 12.06
N VAL A 105 -9.13 -29.51 11.82
CA VAL A 105 -8.15 -29.95 10.80
C VAL A 105 -6.85 -30.30 11.51
N GLY A 106 -6.48 -31.58 11.53
CA GLY A 106 -5.23 -32.01 12.16
C GLY A 106 -4.01 -31.31 11.56
N VAL A 107 -2.99 -31.04 12.38
CA VAL A 107 -1.78 -30.29 12.04
C VAL A 107 -1.09 -30.80 10.75
N SER A 108 -1.14 -32.12 10.50
CA SER A 108 -0.59 -32.75 9.30
C SER A 108 -1.24 -32.29 7.99
N PHE A 109 -2.46 -31.75 8.05
CA PHE A 109 -3.18 -31.19 6.89
C PHE A 109 -3.01 -29.69 6.72
N HIS A 110 -2.47 -28.96 7.70
CA HIS A 110 -2.24 -27.51 7.62
C HIS A 110 -1.43 -27.10 6.39
N PRO A 111 -0.37 -27.82 5.97
CA PRO A 111 0.38 -27.45 4.76
C PRO A 111 -0.47 -27.48 3.49
N ARG A 112 -1.46 -28.37 3.38
CA ARG A 112 -2.35 -28.46 2.22
C ARG A 112 -3.25 -27.25 2.07
N LEU A 113 -3.55 -26.58 3.18
CA LEU A 113 -4.37 -25.36 3.24
C LEU A 113 -3.53 -24.07 3.35
N ASN A 114 -2.20 -24.16 3.27
CA ASN A 114 -1.26 -23.04 3.49
C ASN A 114 -1.48 -22.37 4.85
N LEU A 115 -1.66 -23.17 5.90
CA LEU A 115 -1.90 -22.69 7.27
C LEU A 115 -0.68 -22.80 8.17
N VAL A 116 0.50 -23.05 7.60
CA VAL A 116 1.76 -23.06 8.35
C VAL A 116 2.26 -21.62 8.49
N ALA A 117 2.55 -21.20 9.73
CA ALA A 117 3.09 -19.86 9.99
C ALA A 117 4.51 -19.71 9.42
N PRO A 118 4.83 -18.61 8.72
CA PRO A 118 6.18 -18.36 8.21
C PRO A 118 7.18 -18.06 9.35
N GLY A 119 8.43 -18.52 9.19
CA GLY A 119 9.52 -18.26 10.14
C GLY A 119 9.93 -19.44 11.01
N GLY A 120 9.31 -20.61 10.85
CA GLY A 120 9.75 -21.88 11.43
C GLY A 120 10.60 -22.72 10.46
N ASP A 121 10.89 -23.98 10.86
CA ASP A 121 11.69 -24.91 10.07
C ASP A 121 10.96 -25.47 8.85
N VAL A 122 9.64 -25.47 8.88
CA VAL A 122 8.77 -25.93 7.78
C VAL A 122 8.74 -24.90 6.67
N LYS A 123 9.08 -25.32 5.45
CA LYS A 123 9.13 -24.43 4.27
C LYS A 123 7.96 -24.62 3.30
N GLU A 124 7.13 -25.64 3.50
CA GLU A 124 6.00 -25.96 2.65
C GLU A 124 4.67 -25.58 3.29
N GLY A 125 3.70 -25.20 2.48
CA GLY A 125 2.37 -24.87 2.94
C GLY A 125 2.30 -23.62 3.82
N LEU A 126 3.25 -22.68 3.61
CA LEU A 126 3.30 -21.43 4.34
C LEU A 126 2.12 -20.53 3.94
N GLY A 127 1.48 -19.93 4.94
CA GLY A 127 0.45 -18.91 4.78
C GLY A 127 0.98 -17.50 5.00
N THR A 128 0.05 -16.57 5.14
CA THR A 128 0.35 -15.19 5.52
C THR A 128 0.00 -14.99 6.99
N LEU A 129 1.00 -14.76 7.82
CA LEU A 129 0.82 -14.43 9.24
C LEU A 129 0.36 -12.98 9.36
N VAL A 130 -0.71 -12.75 10.13
CA VAL A 130 -1.22 -11.42 10.49
C VAL A 130 -1.31 -11.34 12.00
N GLU A 131 -0.65 -10.34 12.58
CA GLU A 131 -0.61 -10.10 14.01
C GLU A 131 -1.03 -8.66 14.32
N LEU A 132 -1.93 -8.51 15.28
CA LEU A 132 -2.33 -7.22 15.84
C LEU A 132 -1.85 -7.14 17.29
N SER A 133 -1.32 -5.99 17.69
CA SER A 133 -0.90 -5.74 19.08
C SER A 133 -1.38 -4.37 19.56
N ASP A 134 -1.50 -4.24 20.87
CA ASP A 134 -1.85 -3.00 21.54
C ASP A 134 -0.64 -2.02 21.65
N PRO A 135 -0.83 -0.80 22.17
CA PRO A 135 0.26 0.16 22.34
C PRO A 135 1.40 -0.31 23.26
N ASN A 136 1.14 -1.28 24.15
CA ASN A 136 2.13 -1.85 25.06
C ASN A 136 2.87 -3.05 24.44
N GLY A 137 2.54 -3.38 23.19
CA GLY A 137 3.11 -4.55 22.49
C GLY A 137 2.47 -5.89 22.86
N LYS A 138 1.38 -5.89 23.65
CA LYS A 138 0.64 -7.11 23.98
C LYS A 138 -0.10 -7.61 22.75
N PRO A 139 0.04 -8.87 22.37
CA PRO A 139 -0.68 -9.45 21.24
C PRO A 139 -2.19 -9.46 21.52
N LEU A 140 -2.95 -8.89 20.60
CA LEU A 140 -4.41 -8.92 20.58
C LEU A 140 -4.92 -10.14 19.82
N VAL A 141 -4.30 -10.41 18.67
CA VAL A 141 -4.58 -11.59 17.83
C VAL A 141 -3.38 -11.93 16.97
N SER A 142 -3.19 -13.22 16.75
CA SER A 142 -2.30 -13.77 15.75
C SER A 142 -3.05 -14.80 14.92
N MET A 143 -2.98 -14.71 13.59
CA MET A 143 -3.67 -15.64 12.70
C MET A 143 -2.84 -15.90 11.44
N VAL A 144 -3.02 -17.09 10.88
CA VAL A 144 -2.45 -17.47 9.58
C VAL A 144 -3.57 -17.50 8.55
N LEU A 145 -3.43 -16.66 7.53
CA LEU A 145 -4.29 -16.64 6.36
C LEU A 145 -3.78 -17.68 5.36
N GLY A 146 -4.59 -18.71 5.14
CA GLY A 146 -4.27 -19.83 4.25
C GLY A 146 -4.77 -19.65 2.82
N LYS A 147 -5.18 -20.75 2.19
CA LYS A 147 -5.72 -20.75 0.82
C LYS A 147 -7.01 -19.95 0.74
N VAL A 148 -7.18 -19.25 -0.39
CA VAL A 148 -8.45 -18.62 -0.77
C VAL A 148 -9.48 -19.74 -1.04
N ALA A 149 -10.67 -19.60 -0.47
CA ALA A 149 -11.80 -20.48 -0.75
C ALA A 149 -12.48 -20.00 -2.04
N MET A 150 -12.56 -20.89 -3.04
CA MET A 150 -13.14 -20.58 -4.35
C MET A 150 -14.58 -21.07 -4.42
N LYS A 151 -15.47 -20.24 -4.98
CA LYS A 151 -16.87 -20.61 -5.25
C LYS A 151 -17.07 -20.70 -6.74
N LYS A 152 -17.57 -21.83 -7.22
CA LYS A 152 -17.99 -21.95 -8.62
C LYS A 152 -19.25 -21.12 -8.83
N ASP A 153 -19.21 -20.24 -9.80
CA ASP A 153 -20.38 -19.48 -10.25
C ASP A 153 -20.92 -20.13 -11.52
N PRO A 154 -22.06 -20.85 -11.44
CA PRO A 154 -22.65 -21.50 -12.61
C PRO A 154 -23.13 -20.54 -13.69
N MET A 155 -23.35 -19.27 -13.33
CA MET A 155 -23.88 -18.23 -14.24
C MET A 155 -22.80 -17.38 -14.90
N ASN A 156 -21.53 -17.54 -14.52
CA ASN A 156 -20.43 -16.80 -15.14
C ASN A 156 -19.41 -17.75 -15.82
N PRO A 157 -19.67 -18.15 -17.08
CA PRO A 157 -18.81 -19.07 -17.82
C PRO A 157 -17.60 -18.35 -18.43
N LEU A 158 -16.89 -17.51 -17.68
CA LEU A 158 -15.63 -16.96 -18.18
C LEU A 158 -14.65 -18.12 -18.41
N PRO A 159 -14.04 -18.23 -19.63
CA PRO A 159 -13.17 -19.34 -20.00
C PRO A 159 -11.96 -19.55 -19.07
N ASN A 160 -11.57 -18.51 -18.33
CA ASN A 160 -10.47 -18.51 -17.39
C ASN A 160 -10.87 -18.80 -15.92
N ALA A 161 -12.17 -18.95 -15.63
CA ALA A 161 -12.67 -19.23 -14.27
C ALA A 161 -12.83 -20.72 -13.97
N LYS A 162 -11.89 -21.55 -14.44
CA LYS A 162 -11.90 -23.02 -14.15
C LYS A 162 -11.95 -23.30 -12.65
N ASP A 163 -11.36 -22.44 -11.82
CA ASP A 163 -11.29 -22.60 -10.37
C ASP A 163 -12.38 -21.85 -9.60
N GLY A 164 -13.24 -21.07 -10.27
CA GLY A 164 -14.30 -20.25 -9.66
C GLY A 164 -13.84 -18.84 -9.30
N VAL A 165 -14.63 -18.15 -8.48
CA VAL A 165 -14.34 -16.79 -7.98
C VAL A 165 -13.93 -16.83 -6.50
N PRO A 166 -13.00 -15.98 -6.03
CA PRO A 166 -12.64 -15.85 -4.62
C PRO A 166 -13.89 -15.54 -3.79
N ALA A 167 -14.21 -16.39 -2.82
CA ALA A 167 -15.42 -16.27 -2.01
C ALA A 167 -15.14 -16.25 -0.51
N GLY A 168 -13.88 -16.43 -0.12
CA GLY A 168 -13.49 -16.47 1.27
C GLY A 168 -12.04 -16.93 1.45
N ARG A 169 -11.63 -17.18 2.68
CA ARG A 169 -10.27 -17.64 3.00
C ARG A 169 -10.25 -18.58 4.20
N HIS A 170 -9.40 -19.58 4.14
CA HIS A 170 -9.11 -20.44 5.29
C HIS A 170 -8.23 -19.68 6.27
N ILE A 171 -8.56 -19.71 7.54
CA ILE A 171 -7.83 -19.03 8.61
C ILE A 171 -7.63 -19.97 9.78
N LEU A 172 -6.42 -19.93 10.34
CA LEU A 172 -6.07 -20.53 11.62
C LEU A 172 -5.75 -19.44 12.62
N VAL A 173 -6.54 -19.31 13.68
CA VAL A 173 -6.30 -18.33 14.74
C VAL A 173 -5.47 -18.98 15.84
N ALA A 174 -4.38 -18.32 16.25
CA ALA A 174 -3.52 -18.84 17.32
C ALA A 174 -4.31 -19.02 18.64
N GLY A 175 -3.99 -20.11 19.35
CA GLY A 175 -4.67 -20.46 20.60
C GLY A 175 -6.02 -21.17 20.45
N GLN A 176 -6.52 -21.35 19.22
CA GLN A 176 -7.76 -22.12 18.97
C GLN A 176 -7.50 -23.60 18.58
N GLY A 177 -6.28 -24.09 18.81
CA GLY A 177 -5.90 -25.48 18.52
C GLY A 177 -5.90 -25.79 17.02
N GLU A 178 -6.53 -26.89 16.63
CA GLU A 178 -6.64 -27.37 15.25
C GLU A 178 -7.86 -26.84 14.50
N LYS A 179 -8.56 -25.84 15.07
CA LYS A 179 -9.76 -25.26 14.50
C LYS A 179 -9.45 -24.33 13.35
N VAL A 180 -9.80 -24.75 12.15
CA VAL A 180 -9.72 -23.96 10.92
C VAL A 180 -11.08 -23.37 10.61
N VAL A 181 -11.12 -22.10 10.27
CA VAL A 181 -12.35 -21.41 9.83
C VAL A 181 -12.22 -20.94 8.40
N VAL A 182 -13.34 -20.90 7.68
CA VAL A 182 -13.46 -20.19 6.41
C VAL A 182 -14.28 -18.95 6.65
N VAL A 183 -13.79 -17.81 6.16
CA VAL A 183 -14.42 -16.51 6.34
C VAL A 183 -15.01 -15.97 5.03
N THR A 184 -15.88 -14.96 5.14
CA THR A 184 -16.63 -14.37 4.02
C THR A 184 -15.79 -13.55 3.05
N ASP A 185 -14.53 -13.23 3.37
CA ASP A 185 -13.68 -12.36 2.55
C ASP A 185 -12.32 -13.01 2.28
N PRO A 186 -11.76 -12.92 1.08
CA PRO A 186 -10.45 -13.47 0.75
C PRO A 186 -9.28 -12.71 1.40
N LEU A 187 -9.49 -11.53 2.01
CA LEU A 187 -8.48 -10.72 2.69
C LEU A 187 -7.23 -10.44 1.83
N GLU A 188 -7.45 -10.14 0.55
CA GLU A 188 -6.37 -9.90 -0.42
C GLU A 188 -5.52 -8.67 -0.09
N LYS A 189 -6.09 -7.73 0.67
CA LYS A 189 -5.38 -6.54 1.14
C LYS A 189 -4.35 -6.80 2.26
N ALA A 190 -4.30 -7.99 2.82
CA ALA A 190 -3.26 -8.38 3.78
C ALA A 190 -1.91 -8.64 3.06
N ILE A 191 -1.33 -7.60 2.49
CA ILE A 191 -0.13 -7.64 1.65
C ILE A 191 1.13 -7.48 2.53
N PRO A 192 2.07 -8.44 2.56
CA PRO A 192 3.27 -8.36 3.40
C PRO A 192 4.38 -7.46 2.84
N ARG A 193 4.14 -6.74 1.72
CA ARG A 193 5.12 -5.86 1.08
C ARG A 193 5.05 -4.45 1.65
N PRO A 194 6.15 -3.90 2.20
CA PRO A 194 6.18 -2.55 2.82
C PRO A 194 5.70 -1.43 1.91
N GLY A 195 6.09 -1.44 0.62
CA GLY A 195 5.70 -0.41 -0.35
C GLY A 195 4.19 -0.29 -0.62
N ALA A 196 3.41 -1.34 -0.29
CA ALA A 196 1.95 -1.29 -0.40
C ALA A 196 1.28 -0.42 0.67
N TRP A 197 2.01 -0.10 1.74
CA TRP A 197 1.48 0.57 2.93
C TRP A 197 2.01 1.99 3.13
N VAL A 198 2.92 2.47 2.29
CA VAL A 198 3.46 3.84 2.39
C VAL A 198 2.41 4.86 1.95
N ALA A 199 2.28 5.95 2.72
CA ALA A 199 1.44 7.08 2.34
C ALA A 199 1.91 7.65 1.00
N LYS A 200 0.98 7.81 0.06
CA LYS A 200 1.30 8.19 -1.33
C LYS A 200 1.41 9.69 -1.55
N ASP A 201 1.20 10.49 -0.50
CA ASP A 201 1.49 11.92 -0.60
C ASP A 201 2.96 12.14 -0.94
N PHE A 202 3.19 12.93 -1.96
CA PHE A 202 4.49 13.19 -2.54
C PHE A 202 4.70 14.70 -2.69
N PHE A 203 5.89 15.15 -3.12
CA PHE A 203 6.06 16.55 -3.46
C PHE A 203 5.23 16.92 -4.69
N LYS A 204 4.80 18.16 -4.73
CA LYS A 204 3.99 18.69 -5.82
C LYS A 204 4.53 20.03 -6.28
N ALA A 205 5.29 20.01 -7.36
CA ALA A 205 5.74 21.24 -8.00
C ALA A 205 4.61 21.82 -8.87
N ASP A 206 3.90 22.79 -8.31
CA ASP A 206 2.85 23.54 -9.01
C ASP A 206 3.38 24.88 -9.54
N ARG A 207 2.63 25.51 -10.44
CA ARG A 207 2.91 26.85 -10.97
C ARG A 207 4.36 27.01 -11.46
N ILE A 208 4.83 26.01 -12.23
CA ILE A 208 6.21 25.91 -12.67
C ILE A 208 6.51 27.03 -13.68
N LYS A 209 7.63 27.73 -13.47
CA LYS A 209 8.15 28.80 -14.32
C LYS A 209 9.29 28.32 -15.20
N THR A 210 10.25 27.60 -14.63
CA THR A 210 11.45 27.14 -15.34
C THR A 210 11.74 25.70 -14.96
N ILE A 211 12.17 24.90 -15.93
CA ILE A 211 12.70 23.57 -15.71
C ILE A 211 14.05 23.48 -16.42
N GLN A 212 15.05 23.06 -15.69
CA GLN A 212 16.37 22.74 -16.22
C GLN A 212 16.69 21.28 -15.95
N VAL A 213 16.99 20.54 -16.99
CA VAL A 213 17.46 19.15 -16.93
C VAL A 213 18.95 19.14 -17.28
N ALA A 214 19.76 18.69 -16.33
CA ALA A 214 21.20 18.51 -16.49
C ALA A 214 21.50 17.02 -16.62
N GLY A 215 21.39 16.50 -17.83
CA GLY A 215 21.70 15.13 -18.21
C GLY A 215 23.02 15.01 -18.95
N VAL A 216 23.24 13.85 -19.55
CA VAL A 216 24.40 13.55 -20.40
C VAL A 216 23.99 13.68 -21.87
N GLY A 217 24.81 14.34 -22.67
CA GLY A 217 24.54 14.49 -24.10
C GLY A 217 23.29 15.31 -24.40
N ASP A 218 22.44 14.80 -25.29
CA ASP A 218 21.22 15.47 -25.76
C ASP A 218 20.07 15.52 -24.73
N VAL A 219 20.22 14.87 -23.58
CA VAL A 219 19.25 14.93 -22.48
C VAL A 219 19.43 16.18 -21.59
N ALA A 220 20.27 17.13 -22.01
CA ALA A 220 20.44 18.41 -21.33
C ALA A 220 19.60 19.48 -22.01
N TRP A 221 18.63 20.08 -21.30
CA TRP A 221 17.78 21.13 -21.82
C TRP A 221 17.22 22.05 -20.73
N ALA A 222 16.83 23.24 -21.10
CA ALA A 222 16.14 24.15 -20.20
C ALA A 222 14.99 24.83 -20.93
N ILE A 223 13.85 24.91 -20.29
CA ILE A 223 12.65 25.60 -20.79
C ILE A 223 12.10 26.55 -19.74
N THR A 224 11.45 27.60 -20.18
CA THR A 224 10.85 28.60 -19.31
C THR A 224 9.56 29.14 -19.92
N ARG A 225 8.74 29.82 -19.11
CA ARG A 225 7.58 30.61 -19.55
C ARG A 225 7.50 31.88 -18.72
N ASP A 226 7.00 32.93 -19.33
CA ASP A 226 6.96 34.27 -18.70
C ASP A 226 5.74 34.41 -17.78
N GLU A 227 4.63 33.74 -18.12
CA GLU A 227 3.36 33.72 -17.38
C GLU A 227 2.94 32.29 -17.05
N GLU A 228 2.14 32.15 -16.01
CA GLU A 228 1.71 30.84 -15.49
C GLU A 228 1.02 29.95 -16.55
N TRP A 229 0.22 30.56 -17.40
CA TRP A 229 -0.49 29.90 -18.51
C TRP A 229 0.14 30.18 -19.88
N GLY A 230 1.34 30.80 -19.87
CA GLY A 230 2.08 31.12 -21.06
C GLY A 230 2.66 29.91 -21.77
N GLN A 231 3.07 30.15 -23.04
CA GLN A 231 3.71 29.11 -23.83
C GLN A 231 5.13 28.84 -23.33
N TRP A 232 5.48 27.58 -23.29
CA TRP A 232 6.84 27.15 -23.00
C TRP A 232 7.78 27.50 -24.15
N LYS A 233 8.99 27.98 -23.83
CA LYS A 233 10.08 28.25 -24.75
C LYS A 233 11.40 27.72 -24.20
N PHE A 234 12.35 27.42 -25.06
CA PHE A 234 13.69 27.10 -24.59
C PHE A 234 14.30 28.35 -23.92
N ALA A 235 14.94 28.11 -22.76
CA ALA A 235 15.63 29.18 -22.03
C ALA A 235 16.97 29.57 -22.70
N SER A 236 17.58 28.61 -23.43
CA SER A 236 18.83 28.78 -24.15
C SER A 236 18.93 27.84 -25.36
N GLY A 237 19.90 28.10 -26.26
CA GLY A 237 20.24 27.19 -27.37
C GLY A 237 19.35 27.29 -28.60
N GLY A 238 18.43 28.26 -28.68
CA GLY A 238 17.59 28.52 -29.85
C GLY A 238 16.61 27.37 -30.20
N GLY A 239 15.85 27.57 -31.29
CA GLY A 239 14.82 26.61 -31.74
C GLY A 239 13.45 26.81 -31.09
N ARG A 240 12.41 26.32 -31.77
CA ARG A 240 11.03 26.39 -31.27
C ARG A 240 10.66 25.07 -30.58
N LEU A 241 10.07 25.17 -29.37
CA LEU A 241 9.59 24.02 -28.64
C LEU A 241 8.34 23.45 -29.34
N HIS A 242 8.30 22.13 -29.49
CA HIS A 242 7.14 21.42 -30.03
C HIS A 242 5.96 21.53 -29.05
N PRO A 243 4.74 21.88 -29.49
CA PRO A 243 3.57 22.02 -28.61
C PRO A 243 3.30 20.78 -27.75
N ASN A 244 3.47 19.57 -28.29
CA ASN A 244 3.30 18.33 -27.56
C ASN A 244 4.33 18.19 -26.42
N ALA A 245 5.56 18.64 -26.61
CA ALA A 245 6.57 18.64 -25.55
C ALA A 245 6.17 19.61 -24.42
N GLY A 246 5.66 20.80 -24.75
CA GLY A 246 5.10 21.73 -23.77
C GLY A 246 3.93 21.18 -22.99
N ALA A 247 3.00 20.46 -23.67
CA ALA A 247 1.89 19.78 -23.02
C ALA A 247 2.34 18.62 -22.11
N ALA A 248 3.35 17.85 -22.54
CA ALA A 248 3.94 16.79 -21.73
C ALA A 248 4.58 17.31 -20.44
N VAL A 249 5.27 18.45 -20.53
CA VAL A 249 5.89 19.11 -19.37
C VAL A 249 4.86 19.52 -18.32
N ASN A 250 3.68 20.00 -18.71
CA ASN A 250 2.64 20.38 -17.77
C ASN A 250 2.16 19.20 -16.90
N LYS A 251 2.26 17.97 -17.39
CA LYS A 251 1.90 16.74 -16.69
C LYS A 251 3.09 16.03 -16.04
N ALA A 252 4.31 16.43 -16.36
CA ALA A 252 5.51 15.71 -15.95
C ALA A 252 5.72 15.63 -14.43
N PHE A 253 5.08 16.52 -13.67
CA PHE A 253 5.16 16.55 -12.20
C PHE A 253 3.97 15.90 -11.50
N GLU A 254 3.05 15.29 -12.23
CA GLU A 254 2.05 14.38 -11.69
C GLU A 254 2.68 13.00 -11.42
N LEU A 255 3.72 12.99 -10.59
CA LEU A 255 4.52 11.81 -10.30
C LEU A 255 3.86 10.95 -9.24
N ALA A 256 3.98 9.64 -9.41
CA ALA A 256 3.66 8.65 -8.39
C ALA A 256 4.90 7.79 -8.11
N PHE A 257 5.02 7.30 -6.89
CA PHE A 257 6.09 6.38 -6.53
C PHE A 257 5.52 5.03 -6.06
N SER A 258 6.28 3.97 -6.25
CA SER A 258 5.89 2.62 -5.88
C SER A 258 6.31 2.27 -4.45
N ASP A 259 7.49 2.73 -4.03
CA ASP A 259 8.07 2.42 -2.73
C ASP A 259 9.04 3.52 -2.27
N VAL A 260 9.53 3.40 -1.02
CA VAL A 260 10.53 4.28 -0.42
C VAL A 260 11.82 3.49 -0.19
N ILE A 261 12.95 4.06 -0.57
CA ILE A 261 14.29 3.50 -0.42
C ILE A 261 14.91 4.04 0.86
N VAL A 262 15.38 3.14 1.72
CA VAL A 262 15.99 3.49 3.03
C VAL A 262 17.52 3.38 2.98
N ASP A 263 18.06 2.53 2.10
CA ASP A 263 19.51 2.31 1.99
C ASP A 263 20.12 3.25 0.95
N ASP A 264 20.90 4.23 1.39
CA ASP A 264 21.63 5.15 0.51
C ASP A 264 22.65 4.44 -0.39
N LYS A 265 23.10 3.23 -0.02
CA LYS A 265 23.99 2.41 -0.86
C LYS A 265 23.32 1.89 -2.12
N ALA A 266 21.99 1.86 -2.14
CA ALA A 266 21.21 1.53 -3.35
C ALA A 266 21.23 2.68 -4.37
N LEU A 267 21.72 3.87 -4.03
CA LEU A 267 21.76 5.04 -4.91
C LEU A 267 23.06 5.12 -5.71
N ILE A 268 23.41 4.02 -6.37
CA ILE A 268 24.64 3.89 -7.16
C ILE A 268 24.33 4.23 -8.62
N GLY A 269 25.04 5.22 -9.17
CA GLY A 269 24.91 5.57 -10.57
C GLY A 269 25.06 7.07 -10.84
N LYS A 270 25.15 7.44 -12.12
CA LYS A 270 25.22 8.85 -12.51
C LYS A 270 23.81 9.42 -12.55
N PRO A 271 23.47 10.36 -11.65
CA PRO A 271 22.11 10.89 -11.60
C PRO A 271 21.84 11.89 -12.73
N LEU A 272 20.57 11.95 -13.13
CA LEU A 272 20.01 13.09 -13.84
C LEU A 272 19.60 14.14 -12.80
N LEU A 273 19.99 15.39 -13.01
CA LEU A 273 19.67 16.49 -12.11
C LEU A 273 18.61 17.39 -12.76
N LEU A 274 17.56 17.71 -12.01
CA LEU A 274 16.55 18.65 -12.42
C LEU A 274 16.53 19.82 -11.42
N THR A 275 16.41 21.03 -11.96
CA THR A 275 16.10 22.23 -11.18
C THR A 275 14.80 22.83 -11.68
N VAL A 276 13.88 23.10 -10.76
CA VAL A 276 12.55 23.61 -11.09
C VAL A 276 12.30 24.87 -10.28
N ASP A 277 12.06 25.99 -10.97
CA ASP A 277 11.63 27.22 -10.34
C ASP A 277 10.13 27.42 -10.57
N THR A 278 9.44 27.92 -9.57
CA THR A 278 8.00 28.17 -9.62
C THR A 278 7.68 29.67 -9.56
N PHE A 279 6.47 30.06 -9.96
CA PHE A 279 5.99 31.44 -9.80
C PHE A 279 5.77 31.80 -8.32
N ASP A 280 5.67 30.81 -7.43
CA ASP A 280 5.58 30.98 -5.98
C ASP A 280 6.96 31.21 -5.31
N GLN A 281 8.03 31.39 -6.09
CA GLN A 281 9.40 31.55 -5.61
C GLN A 281 9.96 30.34 -4.87
N LEU A 282 9.42 29.16 -5.14
CA LEU A 282 9.98 27.89 -4.68
C LEU A 282 10.95 27.33 -5.72
N ASN A 283 12.03 26.74 -5.25
CA ASN A 283 13.02 26.03 -6.06
C ASN A 283 13.06 24.56 -5.60
N TYR A 284 12.90 23.65 -6.55
CA TYR A 284 13.05 22.20 -6.34
C TYR A 284 14.33 21.74 -7.03
N LYS A 285 15.20 21.07 -6.28
CA LYS A 285 16.35 20.33 -6.80
C LYS A 285 16.04 18.85 -6.71
N ILE A 286 15.97 18.18 -7.85
CA ILE A 286 15.58 16.79 -7.96
C ILE A 286 16.74 16.00 -8.55
N LYS A 287 17.05 14.86 -7.93
CA LYS A 287 18.08 13.92 -8.36
C LYS A 287 17.41 12.60 -8.71
N LEU A 288 17.55 12.16 -9.95
CA LEU A 288 17.03 10.91 -10.46
C LEU A 288 18.20 9.95 -10.69
N THR A 289 18.34 8.93 -9.87
CA THR A 289 19.41 7.91 -9.97
C THR A 289 18.81 6.62 -10.54
N PRO A 290 19.30 6.12 -11.69
CA PRO A 290 18.80 4.88 -12.26
C PRO A 290 19.05 3.71 -11.31
N GLN A 291 18.13 2.73 -11.29
CA GLN A 291 18.19 1.53 -10.50
C GLN A 291 18.29 0.30 -11.40
N ASP A 292 18.81 -0.81 -10.88
CA ASP A 292 18.94 -2.08 -11.60
C ASP A 292 17.58 -2.66 -12.06
N SER A 293 16.49 -2.30 -11.39
CA SER A 293 15.11 -2.65 -11.78
C SER A 293 14.64 -1.96 -13.07
N GLY A 294 15.37 -0.96 -13.57
CA GLY A 294 14.95 -0.10 -14.66
C GLY A 294 14.12 1.13 -14.22
N ASP A 295 13.79 1.22 -12.93
CA ASP A 295 13.15 2.38 -12.32
C ASP A 295 14.19 3.42 -11.85
N TYR A 296 13.74 4.52 -11.25
CA TYR A 296 14.62 5.57 -10.74
C TYR A 296 14.39 5.82 -9.27
N ALA A 297 15.48 6.02 -8.53
CA ALA A 297 15.43 6.60 -7.20
C ALA A 297 15.37 8.13 -7.34
N LEU A 298 14.29 8.72 -6.87
CA LEU A 298 14.07 10.16 -6.85
C LEU A 298 14.35 10.70 -5.44
N GLN A 299 15.31 11.61 -5.34
CA GLN A 299 15.53 12.45 -4.18
C GLN A 299 15.19 13.88 -4.55
N TYR A 300 14.64 14.66 -3.63
CA TYR A 300 14.36 16.07 -3.89
C TYR A 300 14.67 16.94 -2.68
N GLN A 301 14.87 18.22 -2.94
CA GLN A 301 14.96 19.27 -1.93
C GLN A 301 14.11 20.43 -2.40
N VAL A 302 13.34 21.02 -1.50
CA VAL A 302 12.56 22.23 -1.75
C VAL A 302 13.09 23.37 -0.89
N SER A 303 13.26 24.51 -1.52
CA SER A 303 13.75 25.74 -0.90
C SER A 303 13.02 26.96 -1.49
N GLY A 304 13.21 28.11 -0.89
CA GLY A 304 12.57 29.35 -1.29
C GLY A 304 11.55 29.82 -0.25
N THR A 305 11.15 31.08 -0.38
CA THR A 305 10.16 31.70 0.51
C THR A 305 9.11 32.35 -0.38
N PRO A 306 7.86 31.88 -0.31
CA PRO A 306 6.76 32.49 -1.03
C PRO A 306 6.62 33.97 -0.67
N SER A 307 6.23 34.80 -1.64
CA SER A 307 5.98 36.23 -1.39
C SER A 307 4.87 36.37 -0.34
N LYS A 308 5.11 37.16 0.70
CA LYS A 308 4.08 37.45 1.74
C LYS A 308 3.02 38.44 1.27
N THR A 309 3.25 39.12 0.17
CA THR A 309 2.34 40.11 -0.40
C THR A 309 1.96 39.75 -1.81
N ARG A 310 0.69 39.87 -2.12
CA ARG A 310 0.13 39.77 -3.47
C ARG A 310 0.56 40.96 -4.33
N LYS A 311 0.72 40.76 -5.60
CA LYS A 311 0.77 41.90 -6.54
C LYS A 311 -0.67 42.32 -6.87
N PRO A 312 -1.08 43.59 -6.56
CA PRO A 312 -2.41 44.06 -6.92
C PRO A 312 -2.58 44.07 -8.46
N GLU A 313 -3.79 43.84 -8.93
CA GLU A 313 -4.14 44.00 -10.33
C GLU A 313 -4.29 45.49 -10.68
N PRO A 314 -3.99 45.91 -11.91
CA PRO A 314 -4.26 47.28 -12.35
C PRO A 314 -5.76 47.62 -12.19
N ASN A 315 -6.08 48.75 -11.54
CA ASN A 315 -7.45 49.22 -11.33
C ASN A 315 -8.34 48.37 -10.38
N GLU A 316 -7.74 47.64 -9.47
CA GLU A 316 -8.45 46.84 -8.46
C GLU A 316 -9.21 47.78 -7.47
N LYS A 317 -10.51 47.48 -7.23
CA LYS A 317 -11.32 48.22 -6.23
C LYS A 317 -10.93 47.83 -4.82
N ALA A 318 -11.05 48.77 -3.86
CA ALA A 318 -10.64 48.54 -2.47
C ALA A 318 -11.38 47.35 -1.80
N GLU A 319 -12.67 47.15 -2.11
CA GLU A 319 -13.45 46.04 -1.58
C GLU A 319 -12.99 44.69 -2.14
N ASP A 320 -12.66 44.62 -3.44
CA ASP A 320 -12.13 43.42 -4.09
C ASP A 320 -10.70 43.14 -3.61
N SER A 321 -9.91 44.17 -3.35
CA SER A 321 -8.55 44.05 -2.80
C SER A 321 -8.54 43.37 -1.46
N ALA A 322 -9.37 43.80 -0.52
CA ALA A 322 -9.45 43.17 0.82
C ALA A 322 -9.83 41.70 0.76
N LYS A 323 -10.77 41.34 -0.11
CA LYS A 323 -11.18 39.95 -0.32
C LYS A 323 -10.03 39.10 -0.89
N ARG A 324 -9.38 39.57 -1.95
CA ARG A 324 -8.25 38.89 -2.59
C ARG A 324 -7.02 38.78 -1.70
N ASP A 325 -6.78 39.75 -0.83
CA ASP A 325 -5.71 39.72 0.15
C ASP A 325 -5.94 38.61 1.17
N LYS A 326 -7.20 38.45 1.62
CA LYS A 326 -7.58 37.35 2.50
C LYS A 326 -7.41 35.98 1.82
N GLU A 327 -7.91 35.82 0.59
CA GLU A 327 -7.76 34.59 -0.22
C GLU A 327 -6.28 34.24 -0.43
N TYR A 328 -5.45 35.26 -0.69
CA TYR A 328 -4.00 35.12 -0.82
C TYR A 328 -3.34 34.65 0.48
N ALA A 329 -3.72 35.23 1.62
CA ALA A 329 -3.20 34.83 2.93
C ALA A 329 -3.56 33.37 3.27
N GLU A 330 -4.79 32.94 2.97
CA GLU A 330 -5.20 31.54 3.16
C GLU A 330 -4.44 30.60 2.20
N MET A 331 -4.22 30.99 0.96
CA MET A 331 -3.42 30.23 0.00
C MET A 331 -1.97 30.11 0.48
N LEU A 332 -1.38 31.22 0.98
CA LEU A 332 -0.02 31.24 1.51
C LEU A 332 0.15 30.29 2.71
N GLN A 333 -0.77 30.28 3.66
CA GLN A 333 -0.74 29.35 4.78
C GLN A 333 -0.75 27.88 4.32
N ARG A 334 -1.58 27.55 3.33
CA ARG A 334 -1.62 26.18 2.76
C ARG A 334 -0.32 25.82 2.06
N LEU A 335 0.27 26.78 1.34
CA LEU A 335 1.53 26.60 0.64
C LEU A 335 2.70 26.40 1.64
N GLU A 336 2.77 27.21 2.68
CA GLU A 336 3.78 27.10 3.73
C GLU A 336 3.69 25.74 4.45
N ALA A 337 2.48 25.31 4.83
CA ALA A 337 2.24 24.01 5.45
C ALA A 337 2.67 22.85 4.51
N ARG A 338 2.38 22.94 3.21
CA ARG A 338 2.82 21.97 2.20
C ARG A 338 4.33 21.92 2.11
N VAL A 339 5.00 23.07 2.01
CA VAL A 339 6.47 23.16 1.92
C VAL A 339 7.13 22.53 3.15
N MET A 340 6.63 22.81 4.35
CA MET A 340 7.13 22.19 5.58
C MET A 340 7.01 20.66 5.53
N LEU A 341 5.87 20.13 5.05
CA LEU A 341 5.67 18.70 4.90
C LEU A 341 6.60 18.08 3.84
N GLU A 342 6.78 18.76 2.70
CA GLU A 342 7.70 18.35 1.65
C GLU A 342 9.15 18.36 2.14
N GLN A 343 9.56 19.38 2.88
CA GLN A 343 10.90 19.44 3.51
C GLN A 343 11.11 18.28 4.49
N ALA A 344 10.14 17.98 5.33
CA ALA A 344 10.22 16.83 6.25
C ALA A 344 10.34 15.49 5.49
N ARG A 345 9.73 15.37 4.33
CA ARG A 345 9.75 14.18 3.48
C ARG A 345 10.96 14.09 2.54
N SER A 346 11.70 15.17 2.36
CA SER A 346 12.88 15.20 1.48
C SER A 346 14.07 14.36 1.97
N GLN A 347 13.99 13.84 3.20
CA GLN A 347 14.99 12.94 3.76
C GLN A 347 14.96 11.52 3.18
N TRP A 348 13.90 11.15 2.46
CA TRP A 348 13.78 9.83 1.83
C TRP A 348 14.05 9.87 0.34
N ALA A 349 14.42 8.72 -0.21
CA ALA A 349 14.44 8.49 -1.66
C ALA A 349 13.21 7.67 -2.06
N TYR A 350 12.67 7.95 -3.23
CA TYR A 350 11.40 7.41 -3.72
C TYR A 350 11.65 6.59 -4.98
N LEU A 351 11.15 5.36 -5.04
CA LEU A 351 11.22 4.53 -6.23
C LEU A 351 10.12 4.94 -7.21
N VAL A 352 10.51 5.58 -8.30
CA VAL A 352 9.60 6.11 -9.32
C VAL A 352 9.72 5.28 -10.60
N PRO A 353 8.62 4.78 -11.17
CA PRO A 353 8.64 4.05 -12.44
C PRO A 353 9.19 4.91 -13.58
N SER A 354 10.05 4.32 -14.42
CA SER A 354 10.72 5.01 -15.54
C SER A 354 9.75 5.64 -16.55
N ASN A 355 8.58 5.00 -16.76
CA ASN A 355 7.56 5.53 -17.66
C ASN A 355 6.98 6.88 -17.19
N SER A 356 6.92 7.13 -15.88
CA SER A 356 6.48 8.41 -15.30
C SER A 356 7.49 9.53 -15.51
N LEU A 357 8.73 9.21 -15.84
CA LEU A 357 9.82 10.16 -16.02
C LEU A 357 10.17 10.42 -17.49
N SER A 358 9.41 9.85 -18.43
CA SER A 358 9.70 9.91 -19.88
C SER A 358 9.94 11.32 -20.41
N THR A 359 9.21 12.32 -19.91
CA THR A 359 9.40 13.73 -20.31
C THR A 359 10.76 14.26 -19.88
N PHE A 360 11.26 13.93 -18.71
CA PHE A 360 12.57 14.39 -18.22
C PHE A 360 13.73 13.67 -18.89
N LEU A 361 13.50 12.44 -19.35
CA LEU A 361 14.47 11.62 -20.06
C LEU A 361 14.50 11.90 -21.58
N MET A 362 13.57 12.74 -22.08
CA MET A 362 13.43 13.04 -23.48
C MET A 362 14.64 13.85 -23.98
N PRO A 363 15.30 13.46 -25.08
CA PRO A 363 16.34 14.24 -25.73
C PRO A 363 15.80 15.59 -26.21
N ARG A 364 16.64 16.63 -26.12
CA ARG A 364 16.29 17.99 -26.61
C ARG A 364 15.88 18.00 -28.08
N SER A 365 16.54 17.18 -28.92
CA SER A 365 16.23 17.01 -30.35
C SER A 365 14.77 16.61 -30.59
N GLN A 366 14.18 15.77 -29.72
CA GLN A 366 12.77 15.35 -29.82
C GLN A 366 11.78 16.43 -29.35
N MET A 367 12.26 17.42 -28.62
CA MET A 367 11.44 18.55 -28.14
C MET A 367 11.38 19.70 -29.15
N LEU A 368 12.19 19.68 -30.19
CA LEU A 368 12.28 20.74 -31.22
C LEU A 368 11.24 20.53 -32.31
N ILE A 369 10.67 21.62 -32.80
CA ILE A 369 9.99 21.64 -34.09
C ILE A 369 11.06 21.52 -35.17
N PRO A 370 10.98 20.52 -36.10
CA PRO A 370 11.91 20.41 -37.20
C PRO A 370 11.92 21.67 -38.04
N ALA A 371 13.12 22.11 -38.46
CA ALA A 371 13.27 23.36 -39.24
C ALA A 371 12.46 23.37 -40.55
N ASN A 372 12.10 22.20 -41.08
CA ASN A 372 11.33 22.03 -42.30
C ASN A 372 9.82 21.84 -42.06
N ALA A 373 9.33 21.89 -40.81
CA ALA A 373 7.89 21.84 -40.53
C ALA A 373 7.25 23.14 -41.01
N ARG A 374 6.42 23.10 -42.05
CA ARG A 374 5.58 24.21 -42.47
C ARG A 374 4.64 24.60 -41.33
N PRO A 375 4.36 25.88 -41.10
CA PRO A 375 3.46 26.36 -40.06
C PRO A 375 2.04 25.80 -40.21
#